data_c3206d5b9fe2772160979d99852e9ea1
#
_entry.id   c3206d5b9fe2772160979d99852e9ea1
#
_cell.length_a   1.000
_cell.length_b   1.000
_cell.length_c   1.000
_cell.angle_alpha   90.00
_cell.angle_beta   90.00
_cell.angle_gamma   90.00
#
_symmetry.space_group_name_H-M   'P 1'
#
loop_
_entity.id
_entity.type
_entity.pdbx_description
1 polymer ?
#
loop_
_entity_poly.entity_id
_entity_poly.type
_entity_poly.pdbx_seq_one_letter_code
_entity_poly.pdbx_strand_id
1 'polypeptide(L)'
;MTINADQGELEKISQLAHRWWDPSSDFKPLHDINPLRLEWIDDRCGLAGKRVLDVGCGGGLLSEGMCEKGATVTGIDLSDKALSVARLHLLESGHQVDYRKIAAEELAAECAGSYDVVTCMEMLEHVPDPASTVAACAALAGPGGHVFFSTINRNPKAYLLAVIGAEYVLRMLPRGTHDYARF
;
A
#
# COMPACT_ATOMS: atom_id res chain seq x y z
N MET A 1 -10.13 13.76 -15.80
CA MET A 1 -9.82 13.93 -14.37
C MET A 1 -8.31 14.02 -14.21
N THR A 2 -7.83 14.89 -13.32
CA THR A 2 -6.40 14.94 -13.01
C THR A 2 -6.10 13.78 -12.06
N ILE A 3 -5.10 12.95 -12.38
CA ILE A 3 -4.71 11.82 -11.52
C ILE A 3 -4.16 12.37 -10.20
N ASN A 4 -4.68 11.86 -9.07
CA ASN A 4 -4.23 12.21 -7.72
C ASN A 4 -2.91 11.50 -7.39
N ALA A 5 -1.81 11.95 -8.02
CA ALA A 5 -0.49 11.37 -7.87
C ALA A 5 0.62 12.43 -7.93
N ASP A 6 1.60 12.30 -7.06
CA ASP A 6 2.84 13.07 -7.09
C ASP A 6 3.87 12.33 -7.96
N GLN A 7 4.23 12.91 -9.10
CA GLN A 7 5.15 12.28 -10.06
C GLN A 7 6.55 12.06 -9.46
N GLY A 8 7.00 12.95 -8.57
CA GLY A 8 8.30 12.80 -7.90
C GLY A 8 8.31 11.63 -6.91
N GLU A 9 7.22 11.42 -6.18
CA GLU A 9 7.07 10.26 -5.28
C GLU A 9 7.00 8.95 -6.06
N LEU A 10 6.22 8.91 -7.16
CA LEU A 10 6.16 7.74 -8.04
C LEU A 10 7.53 7.36 -8.60
N GLU A 11 8.35 8.35 -8.94
CA GLU A 11 9.69 8.11 -9.49
C GLU A 11 10.64 7.54 -8.43
N LYS A 12 10.61 8.04 -7.18
CA LYS A 12 11.38 7.51 -6.04
C LYS A 12 11.03 6.04 -5.78
N ILE A 13 9.76 5.71 -5.63
CA ILE A 13 9.29 4.34 -5.41
C ILE A 13 9.73 3.43 -6.56
N SER A 14 9.62 3.91 -7.80
CA SER A 14 10.00 3.16 -8.98
C SER A 14 11.50 2.84 -9.06
N GLN A 15 12.37 3.69 -8.54
CA GLN A 15 13.82 3.43 -8.53
C GLN A 15 14.20 2.29 -7.58
N LEU A 16 13.46 2.09 -6.51
CA LEU A 16 13.72 1.08 -5.49
C LEU A 16 12.99 -0.24 -5.75
N ALA A 17 12.07 -0.29 -6.70
CA ALA A 17 11.15 -1.42 -6.91
C ALA A 17 11.84 -2.78 -7.05
N HIS A 18 13.01 -2.85 -7.68
CA HIS A 18 13.77 -4.09 -7.88
C HIS A 18 14.26 -4.77 -6.59
N ARG A 19 14.22 -4.05 -5.45
CA ARG A 19 14.61 -4.56 -4.13
C ARG A 19 13.44 -4.83 -3.21
N TRP A 20 12.20 -4.75 -3.71
CA TRP A 20 10.98 -4.82 -2.90
C TRP A 20 10.89 -6.09 -2.06
N TRP A 21 11.26 -7.23 -2.63
CA TRP A 21 11.19 -8.54 -1.99
C TRP A 21 12.48 -8.95 -1.26
N ASP A 22 13.50 -8.10 -1.23
CA ASP A 22 14.70 -8.32 -0.44
C ASP A 22 14.48 -7.83 1.01
N PRO A 23 14.34 -8.76 2.00
CA PRO A 23 14.08 -8.39 3.39
C PRO A 23 15.26 -7.70 4.08
N SER A 24 16.40 -7.59 3.42
CA SER A 24 17.58 -6.85 3.90
C SER A 24 17.69 -5.45 3.28
N SER A 25 16.78 -5.10 2.37
CA SER A 25 16.76 -3.83 1.65
C SER A 25 16.15 -2.67 2.46
N ASP A 26 16.00 -1.52 1.80
CA ASP A 26 15.30 -0.36 2.35
C ASP A 26 13.81 -0.65 2.65
N PHE A 27 13.26 -1.77 2.11
CA PHE A 27 11.90 -2.25 2.39
C PHE A 27 11.80 -3.17 3.62
N LYS A 28 12.92 -3.43 4.32
CA LYS A 28 12.93 -4.22 5.55
C LYS A 28 11.83 -3.82 6.55
N PRO A 29 11.57 -2.52 6.82
CA PRO A 29 10.51 -2.13 7.74
C PRO A 29 9.10 -2.61 7.31
N LEU A 30 8.83 -2.67 5.99
CA LEU A 30 7.58 -3.20 5.48
C LEU A 30 7.48 -4.71 5.68
N HIS A 31 8.59 -5.45 5.46
CA HIS A 31 8.64 -6.88 5.74
C HIS A 31 8.42 -7.20 7.22
N ASP A 32 9.03 -6.42 8.11
CA ASP A 32 8.91 -6.62 9.56
C ASP A 32 7.47 -6.35 10.07
N ILE A 33 6.77 -5.34 9.50
CA ILE A 33 5.42 -4.97 9.96
C ILE A 33 4.30 -5.74 9.25
N ASN A 34 4.55 -6.26 8.04
CA ASN A 34 3.52 -6.89 7.22
C ASN A 34 2.80 -8.05 7.91
N PRO A 35 3.48 -8.99 8.61
CA PRO A 35 2.80 -10.07 9.34
C PRO A 35 1.82 -9.56 10.39
N LEU A 36 2.19 -8.49 11.12
CA LEU A 36 1.34 -7.87 12.15
C LEU A 36 0.12 -7.19 11.54
N ARG A 37 0.29 -6.50 10.41
CA ARG A 37 -0.81 -5.88 9.66
C ARG A 37 -1.79 -6.94 9.16
N LEU A 38 -1.26 -7.99 8.54
CA LEU A 38 -2.04 -9.07 7.97
C LEU A 38 -2.87 -9.79 9.05
N GLU A 39 -2.26 -10.14 10.18
CA GLU A 39 -2.94 -10.75 11.32
C GLU A 39 -4.02 -9.83 11.88
N TRP A 40 -3.69 -8.55 12.08
CA TRP A 40 -4.64 -7.56 12.59
C TRP A 40 -5.86 -7.34 11.68
N ILE A 41 -5.68 -7.35 10.35
CA ILE A 41 -6.77 -7.25 9.38
C ILE A 41 -7.62 -8.52 9.42
N ASP A 42 -6.98 -9.69 9.37
CA ASP A 42 -7.64 -10.99 9.37
C ASP A 42 -8.48 -11.20 10.64
N ASP A 43 -7.96 -10.85 11.82
CA ASP A 43 -8.68 -10.92 13.09
C ASP A 43 -9.95 -10.06 13.13
N ARG A 44 -9.98 -8.94 12.38
CA ARG A 44 -11.11 -8.01 12.39
C ARG A 44 -12.19 -8.32 11.38
N CYS A 45 -11.85 -8.85 10.24
CA CYS A 45 -12.84 -9.04 9.17
C CYS A 45 -12.88 -10.47 8.60
N GLY A 46 -11.88 -11.31 8.89
CA GLY A 46 -11.74 -12.62 8.28
C GLY A 46 -11.51 -12.52 6.78
N LEU A 47 -10.29 -12.80 6.30
CA LEU A 47 -9.92 -12.60 4.89
C LEU A 47 -10.39 -13.74 3.99
N ALA A 48 -10.56 -14.96 4.51
CA ALA A 48 -10.92 -16.12 3.72
C ALA A 48 -12.24 -15.93 2.97
N GLY A 49 -12.19 -16.07 1.64
CA GLY A 49 -13.34 -15.91 0.74
C GLY A 49 -13.76 -14.46 0.49
N LYS A 50 -13.07 -13.47 1.04
CA LYS A 50 -13.37 -12.05 0.83
C LYS A 50 -12.78 -11.53 -0.48
N ARG A 51 -13.47 -10.57 -1.09
CA ARG A 51 -12.94 -9.75 -2.19
C ARG A 51 -12.22 -8.56 -1.58
N VAL A 52 -10.93 -8.49 -1.78
CA VAL A 52 -10.06 -7.50 -1.17
C VAL A 52 -9.43 -6.60 -2.23
N LEU A 53 -9.43 -5.30 -1.97
CA LEU A 53 -8.69 -4.32 -2.74
C LEU A 53 -7.52 -3.80 -1.91
N ASP A 54 -6.32 -3.83 -2.48
CA ASP A 54 -5.11 -3.24 -1.90
C ASP A 54 -4.72 -1.99 -2.72
N VAL A 55 -4.94 -0.81 -2.13
CA VAL A 55 -4.71 0.50 -2.76
C VAL A 55 -3.30 0.97 -2.44
N GLY A 56 -2.49 1.25 -3.48
CA GLY A 56 -1.07 1.51 -3.32
C GLY A 56 -0.30 0.23 -3.00
N CYS A 57 -0.62 -0.86 -3.69
CA CYS A 57 -0.10 -2.20 -3.37
C CYS A 57 1.41 -2.35 -3.55
N GLY A 58 2.07 -1.41 -4.23
CA GLY A 58 3.50 -1.43 -4.49
C GLY A 58 3.95 -2.73 -5.16
N GLY A 59 4.97 -3.37 -4.60
CA GLY A 59 5.48 -4.68 -5.06
C GLY A 59 4.68 -5.90 -4.58
N GLY A 60 3.50 -5.71 -3.96
CA GLY A 60 2.55 -6.78 -3.70
C GLY A 60 2.68 -7.51 -2.36
N LEU A 61 3.52 -7.04 -1.44
CA LEU A 61 3.83 -7.74 -0.19
C LEU A 61 2.58 -8.02 0.68
N LEU A 62 1.70 -7.03 0.87
CA LEU A 62 0.45 -7.21 1.61
C LEU A 62 -0.58 -7.96 0.77
N SER A 63 -0.68 -7.64 -0.53
CA SER A 63 -1.60 -8.30 -1.46
C SER A 63 -1.42 -9.82 -1.49
N GLU A 64 -0.18 -10.31 -1.62
CA GLU A 64 0.10 -11.75 -1.62
C GLU A 64 -0.18 -12.38 -0.25
N GLY A 65 0.18 -11.71 0.85
CA GLY A 65 -0.16 -12.19 2.19
C GLY A 65 -1.68 -12.32 2.42
N MET A 66 -2.50 -11.39 1.89
CA MET A 66 -3.96 -11.51 1.96
C MET A 66 -4.48 -12.66 1.06
N CYS A 67 -3.84 -12.89 -0.09
CA CYS A 67 -4.12 -14.03 -0.95
C CYS A 67 -3.82 -15.37 -0.23
N GLU A 68 -2.70 -15.47 0.49
CA GLU A 68 -2.35 -16.63 1.33
C GLU A 68 -3.40 -16.91 2.42
N LYS A 69 -4.07 -15.89 2.94
CA LYS A 69 -5.20 -16.00 3.87
C LYS A 69 -6.52 -16.41 3.20
N GLY A 70 -6.51 -16.67 1.89
CA GLY A 70 -7.67 -17.14 1.13
C GLY A 70 -8.56 -16.03 0.59
N ALA A 71 -8.10 -14.81 0.52
CA ALA A 71 -8.80 -13.71 -0.13
C ALA A 71 -8.67 -13.76 -1.67
N THR A 72 -9.66 -13.21 -2.38
CA THR A 72 -9.54 -12.84 -3.80
C THR A 72 -9.08 -11.40 -3.86
N VAL A 73 -7.84 -11.17 -4.26
CA VAL A 73 -7.19 -9.87 -4.13
C VAL A 73 -7.03 -9.18 -5.47
N THR A 74 -7.40 -7.89 -5.51
CA THR A 74 -7.02 -6.93 -6.54
C THR A 74 -6.03 -5.95 -5.91
N GLY A 75 -4.85 -5.77 -6.50
CA GLY A 75 -3.87 -4.76 -6.10
C GLY A 75 -3.81 -3.63 -7.13
N ILE A 76 -3.88 -2.39 -6.69
CA ILE A 76 -3.76 -1.23 -7.58
C ILE A 76 -2.59 -0.33 -7.17
N ASP A 77 -1.87 0.15 -8.17
CA ASP A 77 -0.77 1.11 -8.00
C ASP A 77 -0.61 1.93 -9.30
N LEU A 78 0.04 3.08 -9.23
CA LEU A 78 0.35 3.92 -10.38
C LEU A 78 1.79 3.71 -10.90
N SER A 79 2.65 3.04 -10.13
CA SER A 79 4.01 2.70 -10.52
C SER A 79 4.06 1.42 -11.37
N ASP A 80 4.34 1.56 -12.67
CA ASP A 80 4.55 0.41 -13.56
C ASP A 80 5.66 -0.52 -13.08
N LYS A 81 6.73 0.05 -12.50
CA LYS A 81 7.87 -0.74 -12.02
C LYS A 81 7.50 -1.55 -10.78
N ALA A 82 6.75 -0.96 -9.84
CA ALA A 82 6.28 -1.68 -8.66
C ALA A 82 5.34 -2.84 -9.06
N LEU A 83 4.37 -2.57 -9.92
CA LEU A 83 3.47 -3.61 -10.45
C LEU A 83 4.21 -4.68 -11.26
N SER A 84 5.28 -4.33 -11.97
CA SER A 84 6.10 -5.32 -12.69
C SER A 84 6.81 -6.26 -11.71
N VAL A 85 7.33 -5.73 -10.59
CA VAL A 85 7.93 -6.54 -9.53
C VAL A 85 6.88 -7.43 -8.86
N ALA A 86 5.69 -6.89 -8.55
CA ALA A 86 4.59 -7.67 -7.98
C ALA A 86 4.18 -8.84 -8.91
N ARG A 87 4.00 -8.57 -10.20
CA ARG A 87 3.68 -9.63 -11.19
C ARG A 87 4.79 -10.67 -11.34
N LEU A 88 6.07 -10.23 -11.27
CA LEU A 88 7.20 -11.15 -11.34
C LEU A 88 7.22 -12.10 -10.15
N HIS A 89 6.99 -11.57 -8.93
CA HIS A 89 6.95 -12.39 -7.73
C HIS A 89 5.80 -13.39 -7.72
N LEU A 90 4.64 -13.07 -8.33
CA LEU A 90 3.55 -14.04 -8.51
C LEU A 90 3.97 -15.29 -9.28
N LEU A 91 4.92 -15.18 -10.23
CA LEU A 91 5.45 -16.33 -10.95
C LEU A 91 6.28 -17.26 -10.05
N GLU A 92 6.88 -16.71 -9.00
CA GLU A 92 7.68 -17.46 -8.03
C GLU A 92 6.81 -18.03 -6.91
N SER A 93 5.88 -17.21 -6.37
CA SER A 93 5.00 -17.61 -5.25
C SER A 93 3.84 -18.50 -5.67
N GLY A 94 3.41 -18.43 -6.93
CA GLY A 94 2.25 -19.16 -7.44
C GLY A 94 0.89 -18.62 -6.97
N HIS A 95 0.86 -17.48 -6.27
CA HIS A 95 -0.39 -16.82 -5.87
C HIS A 95 -1.13 -16.21 -7.06
N GLN A 96 -2.39 -15.84 -6.86
CA GLN A 96 -3.22 -15.20 -7.86
C GLN A 96 -3.75 -13.88 -7.33
N VAL A 97 -3.17 -12.77 -7.79
CA VAL A 97 -3.58 -11.40 -7.49
C VAL A 97 -3.78 -10.65 -8.81
N ASP A 98 -4.88 -9.93 -8.94
CA ASP A 98 -5.14 -9.07 -10.11
C ASP A 98 -4.49 -7.70 -9.91
N TYR A 99 -3.29 -7.52 -10.47
CA TYR A 99 -2.58 -6.24 -10.39
C TYR A 99 -2.94 -5.30 -11.54
N ARG A 100 -3.50 -4.12 -11.21
CA ARG A 100 -3.96 -3.12 -12.18
C ARG A 100 -3.28 -1.78 -11.97
N LYS A 101 -2.89 -1.12 -13.09
CA LYS A 101 -2.42 0.27 -13.07
C LYS A 101 -3.63 1.19 -13.20
N ILE A 102 -4.15 1.65 -12.07
CA ILE A 102 -5.32 2.53 -12.03
C ILE A 102 -5.31 3.31 -10.71
N ALA A 103 -5.81 4.55 -10.72
CA ALA A 103 -6.03 5.32 -9.50
C ALA A 103 -7.27 4.82 -8.74
N ALA A 104 -7.28 4.98 -7.41
CA ALA A 104 -8.42 4.57 -6.59
C ALA A 104 -9.71 5.29 -6.98
N GLU A 105 -9.60 6.57 -7.34
CA GLU A 105 -10.71 7.41 -7.77
C GLU A 105 -11.31 6.93 -9.11
N GLU A 106 -10.46 6.50 -10.04
CA GLU A 106 -10.90 5.94 -11.34
C GLU A 106 -11.58 4.58 -11.13
N LEU A 107 -10.99 3.71 -10.30
CA LEU A 107 -11.59 2.42 -9.97
C LEU A 107 -12.93 2.57 -9.24
N ALA A 108 -13.07 3.58 -8.36
CA ALA A 108 -14.33 3.88 -7.67
C ALA A 108 -15.45 4.26 -8.65
N ALA A 109 -15.11 4.93 -9.74
CA ALA A 109 -16.06 5.23 -10.80
C ALA A 109 -16.48 4.00 -11.62
N GLU A 110 -15.59 2.98 -11.74
CA GLU A 110 -15.88 1.74 -12.46
C GLU A 110 -16.70 0.73 -11.64
N CYS A 111 -16.38 0.56 -10.35
CA CYS A 111 -16.88 -0.57 -9.56
C CYS A 111 -17.11 -0.22 -8.07
N ALA A 112 -17.81 0.87 -7.77
CA ALA A 112 -18.20 1.21 -6.41
C ALA A 112 -18.91 0.06 -5.70
N GLY A 113 -18.64 -0.13 -4.39
CA GLY A 113 -19.25 -1.14 -3.55
C GLY A 113 -18.87 -2.58 -3.87
N SER A 114 -17.76 -2.80 -4.61
CA SER A 114 -17.40 -4.13 -5.13
C SER A 114 -16.52 -4.96 -4.18
N TYR A 115 -15.97 -4.37 -3.13
CA TYR A 115 -15.00 -5.05 -2.26
C TYR A 115 -15.54 -5.19 -0.84
N ASP A 116 -15.26 -6.32 -0.22
CA ASP A 116 -15.61 -6.61 1.17
C ASP A 116 -14.58 -5.97 2.13
N VAL A 117 -13.35 -5.83 1.67
CA VAL A 117 -12.23 -5.20 2.40
C VAL A 117 -11.44 -4.32 1.45
N VAL A 118 -11.08 -3.12 1.92
CA VAL A 118 -10.17 -2.20 1.21
C VAL A 118 -9.02 -1.88 2.15
N THR A 119 -7.79 -2.06 1.70
CA THR A 119 -6.57 -1.65 2.41
C THR A 119 -5.89 -0.50 1.67
N CYS A 120 -5.35 0.46 2.42
CA CYS A 120 -4.56 1.58 1.91
C CYS A 120 -3.48 1.90 2.94
N MET A 121 -2.32 1.22 2.82
CA MET A 121 -1.28 1.21 3.83
C MET A 121 -0.06 2.04 3.39
N GLU A 122 0.37 2.98 4.23
CA GLU A 122 1.55 3.85 4.00
C GLU A 122 1.49 4.57 2.63
N MET A 123 0.30 5.03 2.22
CA MET A 123 0.11 5.67 0.93
C MET A 123 -0.39 7.11 1.04
N LEU A 124 -1.17 7.44 2.09
CA LEU A 124 -1.83 8.75 2.20
C LEU A 124 -0.84 9.93 2.27
N GLU A 125 0.36 9.71 2.79
CA GLU A 125 1.44 10.68 2.83
C GLU A 125 2.08 10.99 1.47
N HIS A 126 1.83 10.14 0.47
CA HIS A 126 2.40 10.24 -0.87
C HIS A 126 1.45 10.84 -1.92
N VAL A 127 0.18 11.07 -1.57
CA VAL A 127 -0.81 11.62 -2.49
C VAL A 127 -1.01 13.12 -2.26
N PRO A 128 -1.31 13.90 -3.32
CA PRO A 128 -1.62 15.33 -3.21
C PRO A 128 -2.91 15.63 -2.44
N ASP A 129 -3.94 14.79 -2.61
CA ASP A 129 -5.24 14.92 -1.95
C ASP A 129 -5.63 13.63 -1.21
N PRO A 130 -5.22 13.46 0.05
CA PRO A 130 -5.60 12.28 0.85
C PRO A 130 -7.11 12.15 1.06
N ALA A 131 -7.86 13.26 1.10
CA ALA A 131 -9.30 13.22 1.29
C ALA A 131 -10.01 12.56 0.09
N SER A 132 -9.55 12.84 -1.13
CA SER A 132 -10.03 12.19 -2.35
C SER A 132 -9.79 10.68 -2.32
N THR A 133 -8.58 10.26 -1.93
CA THR A 133 -8.24 8.83 -1.82
C THR A 133 -9.07 8.13 -0.75
N VAL A 134 -9.27 8.74 0.42
CA VAL A 134 -10.14 8.19 1.48
C VAL A 134 -11.57 8.04 1.00
N ALA A 135 -12.11 9.04 0.30
CA ALA A 135 -13.45 8.98 -0.27
C ALA A 135 -13.58 7.86 -1.32
N ALA A 136 -12.57 7.68 -2.17
CA ALA A 136 -12.54 6.61 -3.17
C ALA A 136 -12.49 5.22 -2.50
N CYS A 137 -11.65 5.02 -1.48
CA CYS A 137 -11.60 3.77 -0.71
C CYS A 137 -12.96 3.46 -0.05
N ALA A 138 -13.61 4.47 0.53
CA ALA A 138 -14.94 4.30 1.13
C ALA A 138 -16.00 3.94 0.07
N ALA A 139 -15.93 4.55 -1.13
CA ALA A 139 -16.84 4.24 -2.23
C ALA A 139 -16.64 2.83 -2.80
N LEU A 140 -15.42 2.30 -2.78
CA LEU A 140 -15.07 0.96 -3.27
C LEU A 140 -15.52 -0.14 -2.30
N ALA A 141 -15.58 0.15 -1.00
CA ALA A 141 -16.09 -0.78 -0.01
C ALA A 141 -17.60 -0.98 -0.15
N GLY A 142 -18.03 -2.23 -0.16
CA GLY A 142 -19.44 -2.59 -0.19
C GLY A 142 -20.15 -2.34 1.16
N PRO A 143 -21.49 -2.43 1.20
CA PRO A 143 -22.24 -2.33 2.45
C PRO A 143 -21.75 -3.33 3.50
N GLY A 144 -21.39 -2.84 4.67
CA GLY A 144 -20.80 -3.67 5.75
C GLY A 144 -19.34 -4.06 5.53
N GLY A 145 -18.70 -3.55 4.48
CA GLY A 145 -17.28 -3.73 4.21
C GLY A 145 -16.38 -2.98 5.18
N HIS A 146 -15.12 -3.34 5.19
CA HIS A 146 -14.10 -2.74 6.06
C HIS A 146 -13.10 -1.95 5.21
N VAL A 147 -12.66 -0.80 5.73
CA VAL A 147 -11.58 -0.02 5.13
C VAL A 147 -10.49 0.17 6.18
N PHE A 148 -9.26 -0.20 5.82
CA PHE A 148 -8.09 -0.09 6.69
C PHE A 148 -7.10 0.91 6.11
N PHE A 149 -6.66 1.84 6.95
CA PHE A 149 -5.61 2.80 6.63
C PHE A 149 -4.47 2.69 7.62
N SER A 150 -3.25 2.88 7.14
CA SER A 150 -2.11 3.21 7.98
C SER A 150 -1.31 4.36 7.38
N THR A 151 -0.78 5.21 8.24
CA THR A 151 0.09 6.33 7.88
C THR A 151 0.89 6.75 9.10
N ILE A 152 1.95 7.51 8.91
CA ILE A 152 2.79 8.01 10.00
C ILE A 152 2.08 9.17 10.69
N ASN A 153 1.94 9.07 12.02
CA ASN A 153 1.29 10.12 12.79
C ASN A 153 2.14 11.40 12.85
N ARG A 154 1.53 12.55 12.58
CA ARG A 154 2.17 13.86 12.62
C ARG A 154 2.36 14.35 14.05
N ASN A 155 3.47 13.96 14.66
CA ASN A 155 3.86 14.43 15.99
C ASN A 155 5.40 14.50 16.13
N PRO A 156 5.93 15.22 17.13
CA PRO A 156 7.39 15.37 17.31
C PRO A 156 8.13 14.05 17.52
N LYS A 157 7.49 13.05 18.11
CA LYS A 157 8.07 11.71 18.32
C LYS A 157 8.22 10.98 16.99
N ALA A 158 7.21 11.03 16.12
CA ALA A 158 7.27 10.44 14.78
C ALA A 158 8.35 11.14 13.93
N TYR A 159 8.46 12.47 14.00
CA TYR A 159 9.54 13.22 13.36
C TYR A 159 10.92 12.75 13.83
N LEU A 160 11.11 12.66 15.15
CA LEU A 160 12.38 12.23 15.73
C LEU A 160 12.75 10.80 15.33
N LEU A 161 11.78 9.89 15.30
CA LEU A 161 12.04 8.48 15.00
C LEU A 161 12.10 8.18 13.51
N ALA A 162 11.13 8.65 12.72
CA ALA A 162 11.04 8.35 11.29
C ALA A 162 12.01 9.20 10.46
N VAL A 163 12.07 10.53 10.69
CA VAL A 163 12.94 11.39 9.92
C VAL A 163 14.37 11.32 10.48
N ILE A 164 14.60 11.81 11.72
CA ILE A 164 15.95 11.90 12.25
C ILE A 164 16.54 10.50 12.53
N GLY A 165 15.78 9.64 13.18
CA GLY A 165 16.24 8.31 13.57
C GLY A 165 16.50 7.41 12.38
N ALA A 166 15.48 7.16 11.57
CA ALA A 166 15.56 6.18 10.48
C ALA A 166 16.38 6.68 9.29
N GLU A 167 16.26 7.96 8.89
CA GLU A 167 16.94 8.48 7.71
C GLU A 167 18.36 8.98 7.99
N TYR A 168 18.59 9.65 9.12
CA TYR A 168 19.90 10.32 9.37
C TYR A 168 20.81 9.55 10.33
N VAL A 169 20.26 8.94 11.39
CA VAL A 169 21.08 8.25 12.42
C VAL A 169 21.29 6.79 12.05
N LEU A 170 20.22 6.03 11.90
CA LEU A 170 20.27 4.59 11.62
C LEU A 170 20.48 4.28 10.13
N ARG A 171 20.18 5.24 9.25
CA ARG A 171 20.29 5.09 7.78
C ARG A 171 19.56 3.85 7.27
N MET A 172 18.42 3.54 7.88
CA MET A 172 17.54 2.43 7.48
C MET A 172 16.72 2.78 6.25
N LEU A 173 16.53 4.07 5.99
CA LEU A 173 15.79 4.61 4.85
C LEU A 173 16.62 5.70 4.16
N PRO A 174 16.45 5.91 2.84
CA PRO A 174 17.06 7.02 2.12
C PRO A 174 16.63 8.36 2.71
N ARG A 175 17.52 9.36 2.69
CA ARG A 175 17.18 10.72 3.15
C ARG A 175 16.10 11.33 2.27
N GLY A 176 15.12 11.98 2.90
CA GLY A 176 13.99 12.59 2.21
C GLY A 176 12.90 11.61 1.82
N THR A 177 12.89 10.40 2.41
CA THR A 177 11.78 9.45 2.27
C THR A 177 10.50 10.01 2.88
N HIS A 178 10.61 10.75 3.98
CA HIS A 178 9.47 11.29 4.71
C HIS A 178 9.43 12.83 4.67
N ASP A 179 8.33 13.38 4.21
CA ASP A 179 8.00 14.80 4.36
C ASP A 179 7.07 14.98 5.57
N TYR A 180 7.61 15.57 6.65
CA TYR A 180 6.84 15.80 7.88
C TYR A 180 5.58 16.63 7.67
N ALA A 181 5.53 17.47 6.65
CA ALA A 181 4.34 18.24 6.33
C ALA A 181 3.16 17.37 5.86
N ARG A 182 3.46 16.16 5.40
CA ARG A 182 2.48 15.20 4.87
C ARG A 182 2.12 14.07 5.86
N PHE A 183 2.68 14.10 7.07
CA PHE A 183 2.35 13.14 8.15
C PHE A 183 0.95 13.37 8.67
#